data_1645af67bbfbb45a48095d28eecb5e8f
#
_entry.id   1645af67bbfbb45a48095d28eecb5e8f
#
_cell.length_a   1.000
_cell.length_b   1.000
_cell.length_c   1.000
_cell.angle_alpha   90.00
_cell.angle_beta   90.00
_cell.angle_gamma   90.00
#
_symmetry.space_group_name_H-M   'P 1'
#
loop_
_entity.id
_entity.type
_entity.pdbx_description
1 polymer ?
#
loop_
_entity_poly.entity_id
_entity_poly.type
_entity_poly.pdbx_seq_one_letter_code
_entity_poly.pdbx_strand_id
1 'polypeptide(L)'
;MKYKILLIILLFGKLCYAQFDPQVLFGSTKAIYRDSSMIKGWATSCNVTRGWQNYLDTSLGKATVGSEFYGTLKADGSVISLGDSGIAILQFDNPISDKEGPDFCVFENGFTLGNAQSDSHMELAFVEVSSDGIHYVRFPATSYIDTTIQLGNFDGSNASLVDGLAGKYISGYGTPFDLNIFAPLSSINIGKITHVKLIDVVGNKDAQYPARDKNGRKIIDPWPTPFAASGFDLDAVGVINQLYGVNILEKEETAFSVYPNPVKMGENITLNNLKNNTQISLVNKLGETVFYSISDEKKLIETNNFEAGIYILTVTQNKQTIHQKILIH
;
A
#
# COMPACT_ATOMS: atom_id res chain seq x y z
N MET A 1 20.48 20.68 -72.78
CA MET A 1 20.30 21.01 -71.35
C MET A 1 19.63 19.86 -70.66
N LYS A 2 20.34 19.10 -69.74
CA LYS A 2 19.78 17.98 -68.98
C LYS A 2 19.41 18.50 -67.63
N TYR A 3 18.11 18.59 -67.31
CA TYR A 3 17.63 18.92 -65.95
C TYR A 3 17.81 17.70 -65.04
N LYS A 4 18.64 17.83 -64.01
CA LYS A 4 18.70 16.85 -62.89
C LYS A 4 17.60 17.20 -61.90
N ILE A 5 16.57 16.35 -61.81
CA ILE A 5 15.55 16.45 -60.76
C ILE A 5 16.17 15.92 -59.49
N LEU A 6 16.37 16.79 -58.51
CA LEU A 6 16.80 16.42 -57.15
C LEU A 6 15.57 15.97 -56.36
N LEU A 7 15.43 14.66 -56.15
CA LEU A 7 14.37 14.08 -55.31
C LEU A 7 14.77 14.25 -53.83
N ILE A 8 14.19 15.22 -53.13
CA ILE A 8 14.35 15.37 -51.68
C ILE A 8 13.37 14.40 -51.03
N ILE A 9 13.90 13.26 -50.52
CA ILE A 9 13.15 12.34 -49.64
C ILE A 9 13.11 12.96 -48.23
N LEU A 10 11.97 13.56 -47.89
CA LEU A 10 11.69 13.93 -46.49
C LEU A 10 11.43 12.64 -45.69
N LEU A 11 12.46 12.17 -44.99
CA LEU A 11 12.29 11.16 -43.95
C LEU A 11 11.51 11.82 -42.80
N PHE A 12 10.20 11.63 -42.77
CA PHE A 12 9.43 11.79 -41.52
C PHE A 12 9.87 10.68 -40.57
N GLY A 13 10.88 10.95 -39.77
CA GLY A 13 11.17 10.10 -38.59
C GLY A 13 9.94 10.12 -37.70
N LYS A 14 9.18 9.03 -37.67
CA LYS A 14 8.24 8.81 -36.58
C LYS A 14 9.11 8.81 -35.33
N LEU A 15 8.96 9.85 -34.50
CA LEU A 15 9.46 9.84 -33.12
C LEU A 15 8.77 8.64 -32.45
N CYS A 16 9.50 7.52 -32.38
CA CYS A 16 9.07 6.37 -31.62
C CYS A 16 9.25 6.78 -30.15
N TYR A 17 8.20 7.28 -29.53
CA TYR A 17 8.18 7.43 -28.08
C TYR A 17 8.39 6.03 -27.51
N ALA A 18 9.34 5.88 -26.61
CA ALA A 18 9.50 4.64 -25.85
C ALA A 18 8.16 4.37 -25.16
N GLN A 19 7.47 3.36 -25.63
CA GLN A 19 6.21 2.91 -25.02
C GLN A 19 6.56 2.01 -23.84
N PHE A 20 5.92 2.29 -22.71
CA PHE A 20 5.95 1.46 -21.53
C PHE A 20 4.98 0.27 -21.69
N ASP A 21 4.92 -0.59 -20.71
CA ASP A 21 4.00 -1.73 -20.71
C ASP A 21 2.55 -1.28 -20.94
N PRO A 22 1.79 -1.95 -21.79
CA PRO A 22 0.38 -1.67 -22.02
C PRO A 22 -0.48 -2.10 -20.83
N GLN A 23 -1.80 -1.81 -20.91
CA GLN A 23 -2.80 -2.40 -20.03
C GLN A 23 -2.82 -3.94 -20.21
N VAL A 24 -3.10 -4.67 -19.14
CA VAL A 24 -3.05 -6.16 -19.10
C VAL A 24 -3.86 -6.86 -20.20
N LEU A 25 -4.90 -6.21 -20.72
CA LEU A 25 -5.75 -6.77 -21.78
C LEU A 25 -5.15 -6.63 -23.18
N PHE A 26 -4.10 -5.83 -23.36
CA PHE A 26 -3.62 -5.42 -24.67
C PHE A 26 -2.17 -5.84 -25.01
N GLY A 27 -1.57 -6.69 -24.18
CA GLY A 27 -0.23 -7.19 -24.44
C GLY A 27 0.50 -7.70 -23.21
N SER A 28 1.78 -8.02 -23.40
CA SER A 28 2.64 -8.41 -22.29
C SER A 28 2.90 -7.24 -21.36
N THR A 29 2.78 -7.46 -20.06
CA THR A 29 2.89 -6.44 -19.03
C THR A 29 3.59 -6.96 -17.79
N LYS A 30 4.15 -6.06 -16.98
CA LYS A 30 4.73 -6.34 -15.66
C LYS A 30 3.70 -6.30 -14.53
N ALA A 31 2.42 -6.06 -14.83
CA ALA A 31 1.37 -6.01 -13.83
C ALA A 31 1.33 -7.28 -12.97
N ILE A 32 1.14 -7.12 -11.68
CA ILE A 32 1.10 -8.23 -10.72
C ILE A 32 -0.36 -8.55 -10.38
N TYR A 33 -0.81 -9.76 -10.74
CA TYR A 33 -2.15 -10.20 -10.37
C TYR A 33 -2.26 -10.41 -8.85
N ARG A 34 -3.37 -10.01 -8.25
CA ARG A 34 -3.59 -10.03 -6.79
C ARG A 34 -3.47 -11.41 -6.14
N ASP A 35 -3.67 -12.50 -6.92
CA ASP A 35 -3.48 -13.89 -6.46
C ASP A 35 -2.11 -14.45 -6.84
N SER A 36 -1.17 -13.60 -7.30
CA SER A 36 0.18 -14.04 -7.64
C SER A 36 0.91 -14.59 -6.42
N SER A 37 1.56 -15.74 -6.60
CA SER A 37 2.44 -16.33 -5.57
C SER A 37 3.70 -15.49 -5.27
N MET A 38 3.97 -14.46 -6.07
CA MET A 38 5.03 -13.48 -5.78
C MET A 38 4.70 -12.65 -4.54
N ILE A 39 3.42 -12.34 -4.29
CA ILE A 39 3.00 -11.54 -3.14
C ILE A 39 3.14 -12.37 -1.86
N LYS A 40 3.94 -11.88 -0.91
CA LYS A 40 4.26 -12.54 0.36
C LYS A 40 3.59 -11.91 1.57
N GLY A 41 3.08 -10.69 1.41
CA GLY A 41 2.41 -9.93 2.45
C GLY A 41 1.64 -8.75 1.86
N TRP A 42 0.97 -8.03 2.74
CA TRP A 42 0.14 -6.88 2.41
C TRP A 42 0.35 -5.80 3.46
N ALA A 43 0.00 -4.57 3.12
CA ALA A 43 -0.03 -3.50 4.12
C ALA A 43 -0.99 -3.86 5.26
N THR A 44 -0.57 -3.60 6.51
CA THR A 44 -1.34 -3.92 7.72
C THR A 44 -1.84 -2.68 8.44
N SER A 45 -1.34 -1.50 8.05
CA SER A 45 -1.80 -0.20 8.51
C SER A 45 -1.87 0.78 7.35
N CYS A 46 -2.90 1.61 7.36
CA CYS A 46 -3.11 2.70 6.41
C CYS A 46 -3.57 3.93 7.19
N ASN A 47 -2.95 5.07 6.94
CA ASN A 47 -3.37 6.38 7.47
C ASN A 47 -3.61 7.32 6.30
N VAL A 48 -4.80 7.94 6.23
CA VAL A 48 -5.22 8.74 5.07
C VAL A 48 -5.51 10.18 5.46
N THR A 49 -4.85 11.10 4.78
CA THR A 49 -5.23 12.51 4.74
C THR A 49 -6.03 12.75 3.47
N ARG A 50 -7.35 12.84 3.59
CA ARG A 50 -8.26 13.04 2.45
C ARG A 50 -8.02 14.38 1.77
N GLY A 51 -7.96 14.35 0.45
CA GLY A 51 -8.01 15.50 -0.44
C GLY A 51 -9.43 15.99 -0.69
N TRP A 52 -9.59 16.98 -1.57
CA TRP A 52 -10.88 17.55 -1.91
C TRP A 52 -11.57 16.73 -3.01
N GLN A 53 -12.90 16.78 -3.09
CA GLN A 53 -13.63 16.27 -4.25
C GLN A 53 -13.33 17.10 -5.51
N ASN A 54 -13.07 18.39 -5.30
CA ASN A 54 -12.54 19.29 -6.31
C ASN A 54 -11.79 20.42 -5.59
N TYR A 55 -10.48 20.53 -5.77
CA TYR A 55 -9.68 21.56 -5.09
C TYR A 55 -10.00 22.99 -5.52
N LEU A 56 -10.65 23.18 -6.69
CA LEU A 56 -11.14 24.49 -7.14
C LEU A 56 -12.52 24.85 -6.58
N ASP A 57 -13.26 23.85 -6.08
CA ASP A 57 -14.53 24.06 -5.36
C ASP A 57 -14.56 23.27 -4.06
N THR A 58 -13.95 23.82 -3.04
CA THR A 58 -13.86 23.18 -1.73
C THR A 58 -15.18 23.10 -0.98
N SER A 59 -16.24 23.74 -1.47
CA SER A 59 -17.59 23.65 -0.90
C SER A 59 -18.18 22.25 -1.02
N LEU A 60 -17.70 21.45 -1.98
CA LEU A 60 -18.07 20.05 -2.16
C LEU A 60 -17.55 19.13 -1.04
N GLY A 61 -16.58 19.60 -0.25
CA GLY A 61 -15.98 18.82 0.82
C GLY A 61 -14.85 17.91 0.36
N LYS A 62 -14.43 17.03 1.25
CA LYS A 62 -13.38 16.02 1.03
C LYS A 62 -13.96 14.74 0.39
N ALA A 63 -13.11 13.92 -0.25
CA ALA A 63 -13.48 12.56 -0.63
C ALA A 63 -13.89 11.74 0.61
N THR A 64 -14.88 10.87 0.48
CA THR A 64 -15.48 10.17 1.64
C THR A 64 -15.66 8.66 1.43
N VAL A 65 -15.44 8.13 0.22
CA VAL A 65 -15.62 6.70 -0.02
C VAL A 65 -14.53 5.89 0.68
N GLY A 66 -14.95 4.80 1.30
CA GLY A 66 -14.10 3.85 2.00
C GLY A 66 -13.56 4.34 3.34
N SER A 67 -12.87 3.45 4.03
CA SER A 67 -12.15 3.71 5.29
C SER A 67 -10.70 3.27 5.16
N GLU A 68 -9.85 3.69 6.07
CA GLU A 68 -8.42 3.30 6.10
C GLU A 68 -8.22 1.79 6.11
N PHE A 69 -9.18 1.04 6.66
CA PHE A 69 -9.16 -0.42 6.63
C PHE A 69 -9.15 -0.99 5.21
N TYR A 70 -9.82 -0.35 4.24
CA TYR A 70 -9.87 -0.83 2.85
C TYR A 70 -8.52 -0.69 2.11
N GLY A 71 -7.62 0.18 2.56
CA GLY A 71 -6.25 0.25 2.05
C GLY A 71 -5.32 -0.82 2.64
N THR A 72 -5.84 -1.75 3.46
CA THR A 72 -5.06 -2.79 4.14
C THR A 72 -5.45 -4.19 3.69
N LEU A 73 -4.59 -5.18 3.98
CA LEU A 73 -4.79 -6.58 3.60
C LEU A 73 -4.79 -6.78 2.08
N LYS A 74 -5.32 -7.93 1.64
CA LYS A 74 -5.31 -8.35 0.23
C LYS A 74 -6.26 -7.50 -0.62
N ALA A 75 -5.82 -7.15 -1.82
CA ALA A 75 -6.67 -6.48 -2.80
C ALA A 75 -7.94 -7.29 -3.09
N ASP A 76 -9.11 -6.71 -2.83
CA ASP A 76 -10.42 -7.35 -2.96
C ASP A 76 -11.43 -6.51 -3.76
N GLY A 77 -11.05 -5.30 -4.16
CA GLY A 77 -11.86 -4.32 -4.86
C GLY A 77 -12.59 -3.35 -3.92
N SER A 78 -12.39 -3.47 -2.59
CA SER A 78 -12.85 -2.46 -1.65
C SER A 78 -11.80 -1.35 -1.59
N VAL A 79 -12.18 -0.10 -1.88
CA VAL A 79 -11.23 1.00 -2.04
C VAL A 79 -11.43 2.12 -1.04
N ILE A 80 -10.36 2.89 -0.85
CA ILE A 80 -10.40 4.16 -0.16
C ILE A 80 -9.99 5.28 -1.12
N SER A 81 -10.92 6.21 -1.39
CA SER A 81 -10.70 7.33 -2.30
C SER A 81 -9.90 8.43 -1.64
N LEU A 82 -8.80 8.84 -2.26
CA LEU A 82 -7.90 9.82 -1.65
C LEU A 82 -8.39 11.27 -1.81
N GLY A 83 -9.04 11.60 -2.92
CA GLY A 83 -9.40 12.96 -3.29
C GLY A 83 -8.22 13.78 -3.81
N ASP A 84 -8.50 14.92 -4.44
CA ASP A 84 -7.49 15.83 -5.02
C ASP A 84 -6.35 16.12 -4.04
N SER A 85 -5.13 15.70 -4.38
CA SER A 85 -3.92 15.78 -3.54
C SER A 85 -4.00 15.00 -2.22
N GLY A 86 -4.91 14.04 -2.10
CA GLY A 86 -5.00 13.17 -0.93
C GLY A 86 -3.77 12.30 -0.76
N ILE A 87 -3.50 11.87 0.46
CA ILE A 87 -2.30 11.12 0.81
C ILE A 87 -2.71 9.89 1.61
N ALA A 88 -2.15 8.73 1.23
CA ALA A 88 -2.19 7.51 2.03
C ALA A 88 -0.77 7.12 2.45
N ILE A 89 -0.57 6.77 3.72
CA ILE A 89 0.69 6.23 4.26
C ILE A 89 0.41 4.84 4.80
N LEU A 90 1.10 3.85 4.23
CA LEU A 90 0.93 2.45 4.55
C LEU A 90 2.15 1.90 5.26
N GLN A 91 1.92 0.97 6.19
CA GLN A 91 2.96 0.26 6.94
C GLN A 91 2.75 -1.25 6.85
N PHE A 92 3.78 -1.99 7.21
CA PHE A 92 3.88 -3.45 7.01
C PHE A 92 4.42 -4.11 8.28
N ASP A 93 3.94 -5.31 8.59
CA ASP A 93 4.47 -6.10 9.72
C ASP A 93 5.96 -6.41 9.56
N ASN A 94 6.37 -6.70 8.33
CA ASN A 94 7.77 -6.86 7.97
C ASN A 94 8.15 -5.81 6.92
N PRO A 95 9.28 -5.10 7.08
CA PRO A 95 9.74 -4.13 6.11
C PRO A 95 9.89 -4.73 4.71
N ILE A 96 9.59 -3.97 3.67
CA ILE A 96 9.94 -4.31 2.29
C ILE A 96 11.46 -4.22 2.14
N SER A 97 12.05 -5.14 1.38
CA SER A 97 13.49 -5.21 1.17
C SER A 97 13.81 -5.37 -0.31
N ASP A 98 14.76 -4.59 -0.79
CA ASP A 98 15.28 -4.66 -2.16
C ASP A 98 15.84 -6.04 -2.47
N LYS A 99 15.38 -6.64 -3.58
CA LYS A 99 15.91 -7.85 -4.21
C LYS A 99 15.81 -7.74 -5.73
N GLU A 100 16.12 -8.82 -6.43
CA GLU A 100 15.99 -8.86 -7.89
C GLU A 100 14.53 -8.69 -8.32
N GLY A 101 14.27 -7.68 -9.15
CA GLY A 101 12.96 -7.35 -9.69
C GLY A 101 12.07 -6.52 -8.76
N PRO A 102 10.75 -6.51 -8.96
CA PRO A 102 9.87 -5.67 -8.17
C PRO A 102 9.76 -6.14 -6.72
N ASP A 103 9.72 -5.19 -5.77
CA ASP A 103 9.68 -5.46 -4.33
C ASP A 103 8.30 -5.31 -3.72
N PHE A 104 7.45 -4.50 -4.35
CA PHE A 104 6.05 -4.34 -3.97
C PHE A 104 5.20 -3.92 -5.16
N CYS A 105 3.89 -3.93 -5.00
CA CYS A 105 2.95 -3.48 -6.02
C CYS A 105 1.76 -2.75 -5.39
N VAL A 106 1.23 -1.75 -6.10
CA VAL A 106 0.10 -0.92 -5.66
C VAL A 106 -1.11 -1.26 -6.50
N PHE A 107 -2.25 -1.56 -5.86
CA PHE A 107 -3.54 -1.87 -6.47
C PHE A 107 -4.48 -0.69 -6.37
N GLU A 108 -5.25 -0.51 -7.43
CA GLU A 108 -6.27 0.50 -7.63
C GLU A 108 -7.44 -0.15 -8.39
N ASN A 109 -8.60 0.50 -8.49
CA ASN A 109 -9.81 -0.05 -9.06
C ASN A 109 -10.04 0.29 -10.55
N GLY A 110 -9.03 0.72 -11.30
CA GLY A 110 -9.11 1.07 -12.71
C GLY A 110 -9.86 0.06 -13.58
N PHE A 111 -10.35 0.51 -14.70
CA PHE A 111 -11.13 -0.30 -15.64
C PHE A 111 -10.89 0.12 -17.08
N THR A 112 -11.47 -0.59 -18.04
CA THR A 112 -11.46 -0.20 -19.45
C THR A 112 -12.86 0.19 -19.90
N LEU A 113 -12.95 1.29 -20.65
CA LEU A 113 -14.19 1.81 -21.23
C LEU A 113 -14.57 1.13 -22.55
N GLY A 114 -13.59 0.45 -23.17
CA GLY A 114 -13.73 -0.21 -24.47
C GLY A 114 -12.62 -1.21 -24.75
N ASN A 115 -12.31 -1.43 -26.02
CA ASN A 115 -11.39 -2.48 -26.47
C ASN A 115 -10.06 -1.93 -27.04
N ALA A 116 -9.75 -0.65 -26.84
CA ALA A 116 -8.51 -0.03 -27.26
C ALA A 116 -7.64 0.32 -26.04
N GLN A 117 -6.31 0.39 -26.25
CA GLN A 117 -5.39 0.81 -25.19
C GLN A 117 -5.67 2.21 -24.64
N SER A 118 -6.22 3.11 -25.50
CA SER A 118 -6.66 4.46 -25.13
C SER A 118 -7.87 4.49 -24.20
N ASP A 119 -8.52 3.35 -24.00
CA ASP A 119 -9.78 3.26 -23.25
C ASP A 119 -9.53 2.90 -21.78
N SER A 120 -8.29 2.90 -21.31
CA SER A 120 -7.96 2.64 -19.91
C SER A 120 -8.31 3.85 -19.05
N HIS A 121 -9.30 3.70 -18.17
CA HIS A 121 -9.56 4.66 -17.10
C HIS A 121 -8.53 4.43 -16.00
N MET A 122 -7.74 5.46 -15.73
CA MET A 122 -6.62 5.41 -14.78
C MET A 122 -6.67 6.63 -13.90
N GLU A 123 -6.80 6.45 -12.62
CA GLU A 123 -6.54 7.47 -11.62
C GLU A 123 -5.13 7.23 -11.06
N LEU A 124 -4.27 8.25 -11.15
CA LEU A 124 -2.84 8.08 -10.94
C LEU A 124 -2.40 8.58 -9.55
N ALA A 125 -1.42 7.91 -8.97
CA ALA A 125 -0.77 8.41 -7.76
C ALA A 125 0.76 8.35 -7.85
N PHE A 126 1.42 9.37 -7.30
CA PHE A 126 2.85 9.29 -6.99
C PHE A 126 3.09 8.29 -5.87
N VAL A 127 4.20 7.59 -5.99
CA VAL A 127 4.63 6.61 -4.98
C VAL A 127 5.95 7.07 -4.37
N GLU A 128 5.97 7.13 -3.05
CA GLU A 128 7.15 7.46 -2.26
C GLU A 128 7.39 6.36 -1.23
N VAL A 129 8.64 6.13 -0.88
CA VAL A 129 9.03 5.13 0.13
C VAL A 129 9.94 5.74 1.19
N SER A 130 9.88 5.17 2.39
CA SER A 130 10.71 5.60 3.52
C SER A 130 11.18 4.41 4.36
N SER A 131 12.40 4.50 4.88
CA SER A 131 12.96 3.54 5.85
C SER A 131 12.78 3.95 7.31
N ASP A 132 12.33 5.19 7.58
CA ASP A 132 12.19 5.77 8.93
C ASP A 132 10.83 6.44 9.20
N GLY A 133 9.96 6.56 8.17
CA GLY A 133 8.68 7.24 8.24
C GLY A 133 8.75 8.77 8.23
N ILE A 134 9.94 9.35 8.09
CA ILE A 134 10.19 10.80 8.10
C ILE A 134 10.72 11.27 6.75
N HIS A 135 11.79 10.64 6.25
CA HIS A 135 12.42 10.97 5.00
C HIS A 135 11.87 10.06 3.89
N TYR A 136 11.22 10.66 2.90
CA TYR A 136 10.63 9.95 1.78
C TYR A 136 11.38 10.25 0.48
N VAL A 137 11.55 9.23 -0.35
CA VAL A 137 12.04 9.36 -1.72
C VAL A 137 10.96 8.92 -2.70
N ARG A 138 10.79 9.68 -3.78
CA ARG A 138 9.75 9.48 -4.79
C ARG A 138 10.26 8.66 -5.96
N PHE A 139 9.49 7.68 -6.40
CA PHE A 139 9.73 7.00 -7.67
C PHE A 139 9.64 7.99 -8.84
N PRO A 140 10.60 7.94 -9.77
CA PRO A 140 10.62 8.86 -10.91
C PRO A 140 9.49 8.52 -11.88
N ALA A 141 8.44 9.34 -11.87
CA ALA A 141 7.31 9.22 -12.79
C ALA A 141 7.64 9.73 -14.19
N THR A 142 7.00 9.16 -15.20
CA THR A 142 7.02 9.63 -16.60
C THR A 142 5.62 9.56 -17.16
N SER A 143 5.16 10.64 -17.83
CA SER A 143 3.89 10.68 -18.52
C SER A 143 4.04 11.31 -19.90
N TYR A 144 3.58 10.63 -20.94
CA TYR A 144 3.47 11.10 -22.32
C TYR A 144 2.02 11.34 -22.73
N ILE A 145 1.07 11.31 -21.78
CA ILE A 145 -0.33 11.71 -22.04
C ILE A 145 -0.35 13.14 -22.57
N ASP A 146 -1.22 13.42 -23.54
CA ASP A 146 -1.33 14.74 -24.17
C ASP A 146 -1.76 15.79 -23.14
N THR A 147 -0.90 16.76 -22.91
CA THR A 147 -1.11 17.83 -21.93
C THR A 147 -1.98 18.98 -22.45
N THR A 148 -2.42 18.93 -23.69
CA THR A 148 -3.30 19.95 -24.31
C THR A 148 -4.77 19.61 -24.13
N ILE A 149 -5.09 18.35 -23.82
CA ILE A 149 -6.45 17.83 -23.66
C ILE A 149 -6.68 17.55 -22.18
N GLN A 150 -7.79 18.03 -21.62
CA GLN A 150 -8.25 17.62 -20.29
C GLN A 150 -9.01 16.31 -20.42
N LEU A 151 -8.60 15.29 -19.66
CA LEU A 151 -9.39 14.08 -19.47
C LEU A 151 -10.53 14.40 -18.49
N GLY A 152 -11.76 14.15 -18.92
CA GLY A 152 -12.93 14.24 -18.04
C GLY A 152 -13.01 13.05 -17.08
N ASN A 153 -13.97 13.11 -16.16
CA ASN A 153 -14.13 12.17 -15.03
C ASN A 153 -14.29 10.68 -15.41
N PHE A 154 -14.65 10.39 -16.64
CA PHE A 154 -14.77 9.03 -17.18
C PHE A 154 -14.03 8.83 -18.50
N ASP A 155 -13.08 9.71 -18.81
CA ASP A 155 -12.28 9.52 -20.02
C ASP A 155 -11.17 8.49 -19.77
N GLY A 156 -10.81 7.77 -20.84
CA GLY A 156 -9.70 6.83 -20.85
C GLY A 156 -8.43 7.45 -21.40
N SER A 157 -7.32 6.81 -21.10
CA SER A 157 -6.00 7.12 -21.62
C SER A 157 -5.21 5.85 -21.91
N ASN A 158 -4.06 5.99 -22.59
CA ASN A 158 -3.22 4.84 -22.93
C ASN A 158 -2.20 4.55 -21.84
N ALA A 159 -2.34 3.41 -21.17
CA ALA A 159 -1.45 2.97 -20.10
C ALA A 159 0.04 2.87 -20.54
N SER A 160 0.32 2.61 -21.83
CA SER A 160 1.69 2.57 -22.34
C SER A 160 2.39 3.94 -22.43
N LEU A 161 1.68 5.01 -22.10
CA LEU A 161 2.23 6.38 -22.01
C LEU A 161 2.67 6.75 -20.60
N VAL A 162 2.46 5.88 -19.60
CA VAL A 162 2.69 6.17 -18.18
C VAL A 162 3.64 5.13 -17.57
N ASP A 163 4.57 5.60 -16.74
CA ASP A 163 5.48 4.76 -15.96
C ASP A 163 5.84 5.41 -14.62
N GLY A 164 6.12 4.59 -13.59
CA GLY A 164 6.51 5.06 -12.27
C GLY A 164 5.39 5.75 -11.46
N LEU A 165 4.12 5.55 -11.85
CA LEU A 165 2.93 5.97 -11.13
C LEU A 165 2.06 4.76 -10.79
N ALA A 166 1.42 4.74 -9.63
CA ALA A 166 0.35 3.78 -9.31
C ALA A 166 -0.92 4.12 -10.11
N GLY A 167 -1.88 3.16 -10.21
CA GLY A 167 -3.15 3.33 -10.93
C GLY A 167 -3.08 3.05 -12.44
N LYS A 168 -1.98 2.49 -12.90
CA LYS A 168 -1.77 2.21 -14.32
C LYS A 168 -2.64 1.06 -14.85
N TYR A 169 -2.96 0.07 -14.02
CA TYR A 169 -3.60 -1.17 -14.42
C TYR A 169 -5.02 -1.29 -13.88
N ILE A 170 -5.84 -2.09 -14.55
CA ILE A 170 -7.21 -2.36 -14.14
C ILE A 170 -7.26 -3.10 -12.79
N SER A 171 -8.40 -3.01 -12.13
CA SER A 171 -8.68 -3.67 -10.85
C SER A 171 -8.22 -5.12 -10.82
N GLY A 172 -7.63 -5.52 -9.68
CA GLY A 172 -7.03 -6.84 -9.49
C GLY A 172 -5.60 -6.98 -10.02
N TYR A 173 -5.02 -5.95 -10.65
CA TYR A 173 -3.65 -5.93 -11.15
C TYR A 173 -2.87 -4.75 -10.59
N GLY A 174 -1.86 -5.04 -9.79
CA GLY A 174 -1.02 -4.03 -9.16
C GLY A 174 0.10 -3.52 -10.06
N THR A 175 0.40 -2.25 -9.95
CA THR A 175 1.57 -1.61 -10.56
C THR A 175 2.81 -1.95 -9.74
N PRO A 176 3.83 -2.63 -10.32
CA PRO A 176 5.04 -3.04 -9.60
C PRO A 176 6.02 -1.88 -9.44
N PHE A 177 6.78 -1.93 -8.32
CA PHE A 177 7.84 -0.99 -7.98
C PHE A 177 9.09 -1.73 -7.52
N ASP A 178 10.25 -1.35 -8.07
CA ASP A 178 11.57 -1.92 -7.80
C ASP A 178 12.42 -0.89 -7.04
N LEU A 179 12.81 -1.22 -5.82
CA LEU A 179 13.58 -0.33 -4.93
C LEU A 179 15.02 -0.12 -5.40
N ASN A 180 15.54 -0.99 -6.26
CA ASN A 180 16.91 -0.91 -6.77
C ASN A 180 17.21 0.43 -7.45
N ILE A 181 16.18 1.13 -7.97
CA ILE A 181 16.31 2.48 -8.53
C ILE A 181 16.90 3.48 -7.53
N PHE A 182 16.77 3.25 -6.24
CA PHE A 182 17.28 4.09 -5.15
C PHE A 182 18.63 3.60 -4.59
N ALA A 183 19.20 2.50 -5.10
CA ALA A 183 20.47 1.95 -4.62
C ALA A 183 21.62 2.97 -4.55
N PRO A 184 21.72 3.97 -5.46
CA PRO A 184 22.74 5.01 -5.36
C PRO A 184 22.53 6.03 -4.24
N LEU A 185 21.35 6.07 -3.59
CA LEU A 185 21.00 7.08 -2.60
C LEU A 185 21.39 6.63 -1.19
N SER A 186 22.19 7.44 -0.50
CA SER A 186 22.54 7.21 0.92
C SER A 186 21.47 7.68 1.91
N SER A 187 20.44 8.40 1.43
CA SER A 187 19.37 8.96 2.26
C SER A 187 18.28 7.96 2.62
N ILE A 188 18.29 6.76 2.05
CA ILE A 188 17.29 5.72 2.27
C ILE A 188 17.94 4.34 2.40
N ASN A 189 17.43 3.52 3.30
CA ASN A 189 17.82 2.11 3.42
C ASN A 189 16.85 1.22 2.65
N ILE A 190 17.16 0.93 1.38
CA ILE A 190 16.31 0.08 0.51
C ILE A 190 16.18 -1.36 1.01
N GLY A 191 17.09 -1.85 1.85
CA GLY A 191 16.97 -3.14 2.52
C GLY A 191 15.92 -3.18 3.64
N LYS A 192 15.34 -2.01 4.03
CA LYS A 192 14.41 -1.91 5.15
C LYS A 192 13.41 -0.76 4.94
N ILE A 193 12.53 -0.86 3.96
CA ILE A 193 11.46 0.10 3.74
C ILE A 193 10.29 -0.22 4.67
N THR A 194 9.94 0.72 5.52
CA THR A 194 8.88 0.60 6.54
C THR A 194 7.57 1.26 6.13
N HIS A 195 7.65 2.24 5.21
CA HIS A 195 6.48 3.02 4.77
C HIS A 195 6.44 3.15 3.26
N VAL A 196 5.24 3.02 2.70
CA VAL A 196 4.89 3.44 1.34
C VAL A 196 3.90 4.58 1.45
N LYS A 197 4.15 5.68 0.75
CA LYS A 197 3.26 6.84 0.70
C LYS A 197 2.77 7.03 -0.72
N LEU A 198 1.46 7.14 -0.86
CA LEU A 198 0.77 7.44 -2.10
C LEU A 198 0.25 8.86 -2.04
N ILE A 199 0.38 9.61 -3.13
CA ILE A 199 -0.10 10.99 -3.25
C ILE A 199 -0.88 11.07 -4.55
N ASP A 200 -2.14 11.39 -4.45
CA ASP A 200 -3.03 11.57 -5.60
C ASP A 200 -2.47 12.59 -6.60
N VAL A 201 -2.55 12.27 -7.88
CA VAL A 201 -2.19 13.15 -8.99
C VAL A 201 -3.39 14.00 -9.39
N VAL A 202 -3.35 15.30 -9.10
CA VAL A 202 -4.36 16.20 -9.63
C VAL A 202 -4.09 16.50 -11.10
N GLY A 203 -4.87 15.88 -11.99
CA GLY A 203 -4.66 15.88 -13.43
C GLY A 203 -5.15 17.12 -14.17
N ASN A 204 -5.35 18.25 -13.50
CA ASN A 204 -5.82 19.49 -14.11
C ASN A 204 -4.75 20.12 -15.03
N LYS A 205 -5.02 20.14 -16.35
CA LYS A 205 -4.10 20.71 -17.35
C LYS A 205 -3.82 22.20 -17.15
N ASP A 206 -4.76 22.94 -16.56
CA ASP A 206 -4.70 24.39 -16.36
C ASP A 206 -4.31 24.77 -14.93
N ALA A 207 -3.94 23.78 -14.08
CA ALA A 207 -3.51 24.03 -12.72
C ALA A 207 -2.33 25.01 -12.66
N GLN A 208 -2.38 25.96 -11.70
CA GLN A 208 -1.26 26.88 -11.44
C GLN A 208 -0.01 26.11 -11.02
N TYR A 209 -0.19 25.04 -10.22
CA TYR A 209 0.87 24.15 -9.76
C TYR A 209 0.54 22.70 -10.15
N PRO A 210 0.70 22.35 -11.44
CA PRO A 210 0.34 21.02 -11.92
C PRO A 210 1.27 19.96 -11.38
N ALA A 211 0.75 18.74 -11.21
CA ALA A 211 1.57 17.55 -11.01
C ALA A 211 2.53 17.39 -12.19
N ARG A 212 3.80 17.09 -11.91
CA ARG A 212 4.84 16.98 -12.93
C ARG A 212 5.61 15.68 -12.80
N ASP A 213 5.97 15.14 -13.96
CA ASP A 213 6.87 14.01 -14.08
C ASP A 213 8.34 14.41 -13.83
N LYS A 214 9.24 13.43 -13.82
CA LYS A 214 10.69 13.64 -13.59
C LYS A 214 11.35 14.58 -14.61
N ASN A 215 10.73 14.82 -15.77
CA ASN A 215 11.23 15.70 -16.83
C ASN A 215 10.53 17.08 -16.80
N GLY A 216 9.69 17.34 -15.81
CA GLY A 216 8.94 18.57 -15.65
C GLY A 216 7.69 18.68 -16.52
N ARG A 217 7.26 17.60 -17.23
CA ARG A 217 6.02 17.57 -18.00
C ARG A 217 4.83 17.49 -17.05
N LYS A 218 3.73 18.16 -17.39
CA LYS A 218 2.47 17.99 -16.66
C LYS A 218 2.00 16.54 -16.78
N ILE A 219 1.44 16.02 -15.71
CA ILE A 219 0.74 14.73 -15.70
C ILE A 219 -0.74 15.04 -15.80
N ILE A 220 -1.42 14.46 -16.76
CA ILE A 220 -2.86 14.57 -16.95
C ILE A 220 -3.49 13.26 -16.48
N ASP A 221 -4.58 13.40 -15.75
CA ASP A 221 -5.35 12.39 -15.08
C ASP A 221 -6.84 12.79 -15.20
N PRO A 222 -7.82 11.90 -15.06
CA PRO A 222 -9.23 12.28 -15.08
C PRO A 222 -9.55 13.36 -14.05
N TRP A 223 -10.01 14.53 -14.52
CA TRP A 223 -10.31 15.67 -13.66
C TRP A 223 -11.28 16.65 -14.37
N PRO A 224 -12.24 17.29 -13.66
CA PRO A 224 -12.54 17.11 -12.24
C PRO A 224 -13.33 15.82 -11.96
N THR A 225 -13.19 15.30 -10.76
CA THR A 225 -13.96 14.16 -10.23
C THR A 225 -14.79 14.61 -9.01
N PRO A 226 -15.81 15.49 -9.19
CA PRO A 226 -16.46 16.22 -8.11
C PRO A 226 -17.51 15.37 -7.38
N PHE A 227 -17.12 14.23 -6.86
CA PHE A 227 -17.97 13.29 -6.14
C PHE A 227 -17.22 12.60 -4.99
N ALA A 228 -17.95 11.88 -4.16
CA ALA A 228 -17.42 11.25 -2.94
C ALA A 228 -16.22 10.31 -3.17
N ALA A 229 -16.16 9.68 -4.37
CA ALA A 229 -15.07 8.79 -4.81
C ALA A 229 -14.09 9.54 -5.74
N SER A 230 -13.63 10.71 -5.35
CA SER A 230 -12.69 11.48 -6.17
C SER A 230 -11.24 11.07 -5.93
N GLY A 231 -10.41 11.26 -6.97
CA GLY A 231 -8.97 10.99 -6.96
C GLY A 231 -8.65 9.50 -6.85
N PHE A 232 -7.39 9.19 -6.64
CA PHE A 232 -6.88 7.83 -6.58
C PHE A 232 -7.62 6.93 -5.60
N ASP A 233 -8.11 5.80 -6.09
CA ASP A 233 -8.88 4.80 -5.34
C ASP A 233 -7.99 3.63 -4.90
N LEU A 234 -7.36 3.76 -3.72
CA LEU A 234 -6.46 2.75 -3.18
C LEU A 234 -7.22 1.49 -2.74
N ASP A 235 -6.90 0.34 -3.35
CA ASP A 235 -7.35 -1.00 -2.93
C ASP A 235 -6.34 -1.62 -1.94
N ALA A 236 -5.06 -1.77 -2.33
CA ALA A 236 -4.06 -2.40 -1.46
C ALA A 236 -2.61 -2.09 -1.89
N VAL A 237 -1.67 -2.38 -0.99
CA VAL A 237 -0.24 -2.50 -1.32
C VAL A 237 0.25 -3.90 -0.98
N GLY A 238 0.63 -4.66 -2.01
CA GLY A 238 1.17 -6.02 -1.90
C GLY A 238 2.69 -6.02 -1.82
N VAL A 239 3.24 -6.78 -0.88
CA VAL A 239 4.69 -6.94 -0.66
C VAL A 239 5.19 -8.19 -1.37
N ILE A 240 6.18 -8.06 -2.21
CA ILE A 240 6.80 -9.15 -2.98
C ILE A 240 8.07 -9.61 -2.27
N ASN A 241 8.96 -8.69 -1.95
CA ASN A 241 10.19 -8.95 -1.23
C ASN A 241 10.15 -8.26 0.12
N GLN A 242 10.23 -9.04 1.20
CA GLN A 242 10.26 -8.49 2.54
C GLN A 242 11.52 -8.94 3.28
N LEU A 243 11.98 -8.09 4.18
CA LEU A 243 12.96 -8.44 5.16
C LEU A 243 12.27 -9.36 6.15
N TYR A 244 12.39 -10.66 5.94
CA TYR A 244 12.14 -11.55 7.06
C TYR A 244 13.21 -11.21 8.09
N GLY A 245 12.82 -10.65 9.23
CA GLY A 245 13.67 -10.72 10.36
C GLY A 245 14.09 -12.19 10.43
N VAL A 246 15.35 -12.50 10.21
CA VAL A 246 15.95 -13.56 10.96
C VAL A 246 15.78 -13.01 12.37
N ASN A 247 14.65 -13.35 13.01
CA ASN A 247 14.65 -13.50 14.43
C ASN A 247 15.64 -14.65 14.68
N ILE A 248 16.91 -14.35 14.56
CA ILE A 248 17.68 -14.54 15.78
C ILE A 248 16.89 -13.69 16.76
N LEU A 249 15.92 -14.33 17.41
CA LEU A 249 15.60 -13.97 18.75
C LEU A 249 16.99 -13.81 19.42
N GLU A 250 17.60 -12.60 19.37
CA GLU A 250 17.93 -12.10 20.66
C GLU A 250 16.60 -12.27 21.37
N LYS A 251 16.49 -13.38 22.05
CA LYS A 251 15.60 -13.60 23.12
C LYS A 251 15.85 -12.40 24.02
N GLU A 252 15.22 -11.24 23.69
CA GLU A 252 14.86 -10.33 24.74
C GLU A 252 14.20 -11.29 25.67
N GLU A 253 14.88 -11.61 26.77
CA GLU A 253 14.50 -12.66 27.74
C GLU A 253 13.01 -12.54 27.85
N THR A 254 12.31 -13.53 27.29
CA THR A 254 10.86 -13.46 27.01
C THR A 254 10.28 -12.98 28.29
N ALA A 255 9.79 -11.74 28.28
CA ALA A 255 9.47 -11.03 29.50
C ALA A 255 8.66 -11.88 30.45
N PHE A 256 8.04 -12.95 29.95
CA PHE A 256 7.36 -13.99 30.74
C PHE A 256 7.22 -15.28 29.92
N SER A 257 6.96 -16.42 30.56
CA SER A 257 6.56 -17.67 29.91
C SER A 257 5.18 -18.09 30.36
N VAL A 258 4.42 -18.71 29.45
CA VAL A 258 3.05 -19.22 29.69
C VAL A 258 2.99 -20.68 29.32
N TYR A 259 2.61 -21.52 30.28
CA TYR A 259 2.41 -22.95 30.05
C TYR A 259 1.47 -23.59 31.09
N PRO A 260 0.83 -24.74 30.76
CA PRO A 260 0.74 -25.34 29.45
C PRO A 260 -0.16 -24.50 28.53
N ASN A 261 0.09 -24.56 27.23
CA ASN A 261 -0.79 -24.02 26.19
C ASN A 261 -0.65 -24.90 24.92
N PRO A 262 -1.63 -25.71 24.56
CA PRO A 262 -2.98 -25.83 25.15
C PRO A 262 -2.97 -26.29 26.61
N VAL A 263 -4.05 -25.92 27.34
CA VAL A 263 -4.30 -26.33 28.72
C VAL A 263 -5.59 -27.13 28.80
N LYS A 264 -5.58 -28.21 29.60
CA LYS A 264 -6.78 -28.98 29.87
C LYS A 264 -7.65 -28.26 30.89
N MET A 265 -8.97 -28.28 30.70
CA MET A 265 -9.93 -27.72 31.65
C MET A 265 -9.72 -28.31 33.05
N GLY A 266 -9.63 -27.43 34.05
CA GLY A 266 -9.31 -27.83 35.45
C GLY A 266 -7.83 -27.80 35.77
N GLU A 267 -6.93 -27.68 34.78
CA GLU A 267 -5.49 -27.47 35.01
C GLU A 267 -5.17 -25.96 35.08
N ASN A 268 -4.04 -25.64 35.72
CA ASN A 268 -3.62 -24.26 35.90
C ASN A 268 -2.74 -23.78 34.75
N ILE A 269 -2.98 -22.58 34.25
CA ILE A 269 -2.04 -21.86 33.41
C ILE A 269 -1.00 -21.18 34.33
N THR A 270 0.27 -21.38 34.05
CA THR A 270 1.37 -20.77 34.80
C THR A 270 2.01 -19.66 33.94
N LEU A 271 2.13 -18.47 34.52
CA LEU A 271 2.96 -17.39 33.99
C LEU A 271 4.19 -17.23 34.89
N ASN A 272 5.38 -17.27 34.32
CA ASN A 272 6.65 -17.05 35.06
C ASN A 272 7.41 -15.86 34.43
N ASN A 273 8.44 -15.41 35.20
CA ASN A 273 9.31 -14.28 34.81
C ASN A 273 8.55 -12.97 34.60
N LEU A 274 7.48 -12.75 35.34
CA LEU A 274 6.76 -11.48 35.35
C LEU A 274 7.63 -10.41 36.01
N LYS A 275 7.49 -9.17 35.56
CA LYS A 275 8.13 -8.00 36.21
C LYS A 275 7.18 -7.42 37.26
N ASN A 276 7.71 -6.61 38.16
CA ASN A 276 6.89 -5.94 39.18
C ASN A 276 5.75 -5.16 38.59
N ASN A 277 4.56 -5.26 39.19
CA ASN A 277 3.33 -4.60 38.74
C ASN A 277 2.86 -5.01 37.33
N THR A 278 3.13 -6.26 36.91
CA THR A 278 2.59 -6.79 35.65
C THR A 278 1.08 -6.93 35.70
N GLN A 279 0.38 -6.27 34.78
CA GLN A 279 -1.07 -6.42 34.61
C GLN A 279 -1.34 -7.61 33.68
N ILE A 280 -2.24 -8.49 34.11
CA ILE A 280 -2.61 -9.71 33.40
C ILE A 280 -4.12 -9.74 33.22
N SER A 281 -4.60 -9.91 32.01
CA SER A 281 -6.03 -10.17 31.74
C SER A 281 -6.22 -11.31 30.77
N LEU A 282 -7.32 -12.04 30.91
CA LEU A 282 -7.76 -13.10 30.02
C LEU A 282 -9.15 -12.74 29.50
N VAL A 283 -9.31 -12.73 28.17
CA VAL A 283 -10.54 -12.34 27.51
C VAL A 283 -11.08 -13.52 26.70
N ASN A 284 -12.38 -13.79 26.81
CA ASN A 284 -13.05 -14.84 26.07
C ASN A 284 -13.40 -14.40 24.61
N LYS A 285 -14.00 -15.31 23.83
CA LYS A 285 -14.42 -15.07 22.43
C LYS A 285 -15.48 -13.98 22.26
N LEU A 286 -16.17 -13.57 23.34
CA LEU A 286 -17.17 -12.51 23.34
C LEU A 286 -16.57 -11.15 23.69
N GLY A 287 -15.27 -11.08 23.95
CA GLY A 287 -14.60 -9.86 24.39
C GLY A 287 -14.73 -9.56 25.88
N GLU A 288 -15.26 -10.50 26.68
CA GLU A 288 -15.44 -10.33 28.12
C GLU A 288 -14.16 -10.70 28.86
N THR A 289 -13.72 -9.86 29.81
CA THR A 289 -12.60 -10.15 30.68
C THR A 289 -13.03 -11.15 31.74
N VAL A 290 -12.56 -12.39 31.63
CA VAL A 290 -12.87 -13.48 32.53
C VAL A 290 -11.85 -13.64 33.66
N PHE A 291 -10.69 -12.99 33.52
CA PHE A 291 -9.65 -12.95 34.56
C PHE A 291 -8.88 -11.64 34.50
N TYR A 292 -8.57 -11.06 35.65
CA TYR A 292 -7.68 -9.90 35.77
C TYR A 292 -6.86 -10.01 37.06
N SER A 293 -5.58 -9.69 36.98
CA SER A 293 -4.69 -9.64 38.14
C SER A 293 -3.52 -8.70 37.91
N ILE A 294 -2.94 -8.20 38.98
CA ILE A 294 -1.62 -7.58 39.01
C ILE A 294 -0.71 -8.54 39.78
N SER A 295 0.48 -8.81 39.24
CA SER A 295 1.38 -9.80 39.83
C SER A 295 2.84 -9.44 39.60
N ASP A 296 3.69 -9.99 40.49
CA ASP A 296 5.14 -9.92 40.44
C ASP A 296 5.68 -11.35 40.31
N GLU A 297 6.71 -11.57 39.49
CA GLU A 297 7.44 -12.82 39.26
C GLU A 297 6.65 -14.01 38.70
N LYS A 298 5.57 -14.48 39.35
CA LYS A 298 4.80 -15.65 38.90
C LYS A 298 3.31 -15.52 39.20
N LYS A 299 2.48 -16.02 38.26
CA LYS A 299 1.03 -16.14 38.47
C LYS A 299 0.49 -17.46 37.97
N LEU A 300 -0.42 -18.04 38.79
CA LEU A 300 -1.25 -19.18 38.41
C LEU A 300 -2.67 -18.65 38.06
N ILE A 301 -3.23 -19.14 36.98
CA ILE A 301 -4.62 -18.89 36.56
C ILE A 301 -5.33 -20.25 36.58
N GLU A 302 -6.29 -20.42 37.50
CA GLU A 302 -7.11 -21.62 37.59
C GLU A 302 -8.15 -21.63 36.47
N THR A 303 -8.27 -22.73 35.74
CA THR A 303 -9.20 -22.85 34.61
C THR A 303 -10.51 -23.54 34.95
N ASN A 304 -10.76 -23.90 36.24
CA ASN A 304 -11.95 -24.64 36.69
C ASN A 304 -13.29 -24.00 36.29
N ASN A 305 -13.32 -22.66 36.19
CA ASN A 305 -14.53 -21.89 35.89
C ASN A 305 -14.56 -21.39 34.42
N PHE A 306 -13.65 -21.84 33.58
CA PHE A 306 -13.59 -21.45 32.18
C PHE A 306 -14.15 -22.54 31.27
N GLU A 307 -14.90 -22.15 30.27
CA GLU A 307 -15.38 -23.06 29.22
C GLU A 307 -14.22 -23.45 28.27
N ALA A 308 -14.34 -24.61 27.64
CA ALA A 308 -13.42 -24.96 26.56
C ALA A 308 -13.53 -23.94 25.40
N GLY A 309 -12.39 -23.48 24.93
CA GLY A 309 -12.38 -22.46 23.87
C GLY A 309 -11.05 -21.70 23.77
N ILE A 310 -11.09 -20.67 22.91
CA ILE A 310 -9.96 -19.77 22.69
C ILE A 310 -10.12 -18.53 23.55
N TYR A 311 -9.03 -18.15 24.20
CA TYR A 311 -8.91 -16.96 25.02
C TYR A 311 -7.71 -16.13 24.56
N ILE A 312 -7.76 -14.82 24.79
CA ILE A 312 -6.63 -13.92 24.57
C ILE A 312 -6.09 -13.50 25.94
N LEU A 313 -4.89 -13.95 26.23
CA LEU A 313 -4.10 -13.49 27.37
C LEU A 313 -3.41 -12.19 26.98
N THR A 314 -3.61 -11.15 27.79
CA THR A 314 -2.92 -9.86 27.64
C THR A 314 -2.06 -9.64 28.88
N VAL A 315 -0.78 -9.40 28.66
CA VAL A 315 0.21 -9.13 29.73
C VAL A 315 0.85 -7.78 29.45
N THR A 316 0.70 -6.84 30.37
CA THR A 316 1.29 -5.50 30.28
C THR A 316 2.32 -5.29 31.39
N GLN A 317 3.57 -5.08 30.99
CA GLN A 317 4.69 -4.80 31.90
C GLN A 317 5.66 -3.80 31.27
N ASN A 318 6.26 -2.92 32.05
CA ASN A 318 7.20 -1.89 31.57
C ASN A 318 6.67 -1.05 30.38
N LYS A 319 5.35 -0.73 30.37
CA LYS A 319 4.63 -0.04 29.27
C LYS A 319 4.57 -0.83 27.95
N GLN A 320 4.98 -2.07 27.92
CA GLN A 320 4.81 -2.97 26.78
C GLN A 320 3.62 -3.91 27.04
N THR A 321 2.80 -4.12 26.03
CA THR A 321 1.65 -5.04 26.08
C THR A 321 1.88 -6.17 25.07
N ILE A 322 1.75 -7.41 25.54
CA ILE A 322 1.89 -8.62 24.74
C ILE A 322 0.57 -9.38 24.80
N HIS A 323 0.12 -9.86 23.65
CA HIS A 323 -1.06 -10.71 23.53
C HIS A 323 -0.66 -12.12 23.15
N GLN A 324 -1.24 -13.11 23.83
CA GLN A 324 -1.00 -14.52 23.52
C GLN A 324 -2.32 -15.28 23.48
N LYS A 325 -2.49 -16.12 22.46
CA LYS A 325 -3.64 -17.02 22.34
C LYS A 325 -3.46 -18.20 23.30
N ILE A 326 -4.48 -18.48 24.12
CA ILE A 326 -4.57 -19.64 25.00
C ILE A 326 -5.71 -20.54 24.52
N LEU A 327 -5.45 -21.83 24.40
CA LEU A 327 -6.46 -22.83 24.10
C LEU A 327 -6.76 -23.66 25.36
N ILE A 328 -8.01 -23.61 25.83
CA ILE A 328 -8.54 -24.46 26.91
C ILE A 328 -9.39 -25.56 26.26
N HIS A 329 -9.16 -26.84 26.61
CA HIS A 329 -9.84 -27.99 26.01
C HIS A 329 -10.24 -29.07 27.01
#